data_640e329e38bcac8ec8ba6c8955420387
#
_entry.id   640e329e38bcac8ec8ba6c8955420387
#
_cell.length_a   1.000
_cell.length_b   1.000
_cell.length_c   1.000
_cell.angle_alpha   90.00
_cell.angle_beta   90.00
_cell.angle_gamma   90.00
#
_symmetry.space_group_name_H-M   'P 1'
#
loop_
_entity.id
_entity.type
_entity.pdbx_description
1 polymer ?
#
loop_
_entity_poly.entity_id
_entity_poly.type
_entity_poly.pdbx_seq_one_letter_code
_entity_poly.pdbx_strand_id
1 'polypeptide(L)'
;MKKISIKKKTNQIRKSNKIIGLCHGVFDLIHYGHLKHFEAAKKKCDYLFVSITSDEYIKKGPMRPIHKNKERLKFLQSLKFIDYAFVANGESGVDSINLIKPDFYFKGSDYRNNKSDKTKKIYKEINALKINQGKIIYTNEKQMSSSKIINETSLALNDKQSKFINLIKKQNSYEEIIKFLNKLKSMNVMVIGDLIIDKYIFGDVIGKSGKEPHMVFNQNKEDMYIGGSGIIANHLSEFVKKIKLISDFGNRKSLKTLLKKNLKKNISHVALCPNRDYQSSIKTRFIDSVSKYKLFGSYTIPNLRLYKFYQLLNNAIIKNIKNQDVIIVADFSNNFFDLNALKKIKKSKKFICGMSQKNSNNSLFHTLSHLDYFDLICINEGELRSEVRDKTGNIELIAKKFLKKNNLKYLVVTQGINGSILIDSKLNKYSCPSFNSKPVDKVGGGDSMLAIISILLKNKINPSVALLIGSLIASNVVNNIGNKYSASKVEIDLSLEYIFK
;
A
#
# COMPACT_ATOMS: atom_id res chain seq x y z
N MET A 1 24.69 -7.79 -14.64
CA MET A 1 24.82 -7.81 -16.14
C MET A 1 23.62 -7.11 -16.75
N LYS A 2 23.78 -6.34 -17.83
CA LYS A 2 22.65 -5.75 -18.59
C LYS A 2 21.91 -6.84 -19.38
N LYS A 3 20.58 -6.72 -19.57
CA LYS A 3 19.75 -7.72 -20.31
C LYS A 3 20.32 -8.13 -21.67
N ILE A 4 20.86 -7.18 -22.41
CA ILE A 4 21.49 -7.43 -23.75
C ILE A 4 22.68 -8.39 -23.63
N SER A 5 23.48 -8.24 -22.58
CA SER A 5 24.62 -9.10 -22.28
C SER A 5 24.18 -10.54 -21.93
N ILE A 6 23.09 -10.69 -21.16
CA ILE A 6 22.55 -12.01 -20.80
C ILE A 6 22.02 -12.74 -22.03
N LYS A 7 21.23 -12.06 -22.89
CA LYS A 7 20.68 -12.65 -24.12
C LYS A 7 21.79 -13.09 -25.09
N LYS A 8 22.86 -12.29 -25.25
CA LYS A 8 24.02 -12.67 -26.05
C LYS A 8 24.69 -13.95 -25.51
N LYS A 9 24.87 -14.01 -24.19
CA LYS A 9 25.52 -15.17 -23.54
C LYS A 9 24.69 -16.44 -23.64
N THR A 10 23.38 -16.36 -23.39
CA THR A 10 22.46 -17.51 -23.58
C THR A 10 22.50 -18.04 -25.01
N ASN A 11 22.51 -17.16 -26.00
CA ASN A 11 22.59 -17.55 -27.41
C ASN A 11 23.94 -18.26 -27.76
N GLN A 12 25.04 -17.80 -27.17
CA GLN A 12 26.35 -18.44 -27.34
C GLN A 12 26.35 -19.86 -26.73
N ILE A 13 25.82 -20.02 -25.51
CA ILE A 13 25.74 -21.31 -24.82
C ILE A 13 24.87 -22.30 -25.64
N ARG A 14 23.75 -21.85 -26.20
CA ARG A 14 22.86 -22.70 -27.04
C ARG A 14 23.54 -23.18 -28.32
N LYS A 15 24.34 -22.31 -28.96
CA LYS A 15 25.11 -22.73 -30.16
C LYS A 15 26.09 -23.88 -29.87
N SER A 16 26.48 -24.06 -28.59
CA SER A 16 27.35 -25.15 -28.14
C SER A 16 26.57 -26.38 -27.62
N ASN A 17 25.28 -26.47 -27.88
CA ASN A 17 24.36 -27.55 -27.40
C ASN A 17 24.46 -27.84 -25.90
N LYS A 18 24.70 -26.81 -25.08
CA LYS A 18 24.81 -26.92 -23.63
C LYS A 18 23.50 -26.69 -22.94
N ILE A 19 23.23 -27.47 -21.87
CA ILE A 19 22.02 -27.40 -21.05
C ILE A 19 22.02 -26.19 -20.16
N ILE A 20 20.95 -25.40 -20.25
CA ILE A 20 20.77 -24.18 -19.45
C ILE A 20 19.74 -24.43 -18.33
N GLY A 21 20.19 -24.26 -17.08
CA GLY A 21 19.31 -24.24 -15.90
C GLY A 21 18.99 -22.83 -15.44
N LEU A 22 17.81 -22.61 -14.87
CA LEU A 22 17.39 -21.35 -14.24
C LEU A 22 16.80 -21.62 -12.86
N CYS A 23 17.30 -20.92 -11.85
CA CYS A 23 16.63 -20.71 -10.56
C CYS A 23 16.11 -19.28 -10.48
N HIS A 24 14.91 -19.08 -9.89
CA HIS A 24 14.37 -17.76 -9.58
C HIS A 24 13.83 -17.70 -8.16
N GLY A 25 14.19 -16.65 -7.44
CA GLY A 25 13.72 -16.45 -6.07
C GLY A 25 14.07 -15.08 -5.52
N VAL A 26 13.69 -14.83 -4.25
CA VAL A 26 14.06 -13.60 -3.55
C VAL A 26 15.51 -13.66 -3.06
N PHE A 27 15.93 -14.79 -2.49
CA PHE A 27 17.27 -15.04 -1.95
C PHE A 27 17.76 -13.91 -1.04
N ASP A 28 16.90 -13.48 -0.11
CA ASP A 28 17.16 -12.35 0.78
C ASP A 28 18.25 -12.68 1.82
N LEU A 29 18.12 -13.82 2.50
CA LEU A 29 19.15 -14.40 3.35
C LEU A 29 19.52 -15.77 2.78
N ILE A 30 20.75 -15.90 2.24
CA ILE A 30 21.26 -17.17 1.74
C ILE A 30 21.63 -18.06 2.92
N HIS A 31 21.14 -19.31 2.91
CA HIS A 31 21.39 -20.32 3.92
C HIS A 31 21.71 -21.67 3.28
N TYR A 32 22.08 -22.64 4.10
CA TYR A 32 22.52 -23.97 3.65
C TYR A 32 21.52 -24.65 2.69
N GLY A 33 20.20 -24.51 2.91
CA GLY A 33 19.18 -25.03 1.99
C GLY A 33 19.27 -24.45 0.58
N HIS A 34 19.57 -23.14 0.43
CA HIS A 34 19.79 -22.52 -0.86
C HIS A 34 21.06 -23.07 -1.54
N LEU A 35 22.14 -23.28 -0.76
CA LEU A 35 23.39 -23.85 -1.33
C LEU A 35 23.12 -25.24 -1.90
N LYS A 36 22.42 -26.10 -1.15
CA LYS A 36 22.04 -27.44 -1.62
C LYS A 36 21.15 -27.39 -2.85
N HIS A 37 20.18 -26.48 -2.89
CA HIS A 37 19.33 -26.25 -4.06
C HIS A 37 20.16 -25.91 -5.32
N PHE A 38 21.11 -24.97 -5.21
CA PHE A 38 21.97 -24.58 -6.33
C PHE A 38 22.93 -25.71 -6.72
N GLU A 39 23.46 -26.46 -5.75
CA GLU A 39 24.30 -27.64 -6.03
C GLU A 39 23.51 -28.70 -6.80
N ALA A 40 22.30 -29.03 -6.36
CA ALA A 40 21.44 -30.01 -7.03
C ALA A 40 21.02 -29.55 -8.44
N ALA A 41 20.73 -28.25 -8.62
CA ALA A 41 20.43 -27.66 -9.91
C ALA A 41 21.64 -27.73 -10.85
N LYS A 42 22.84 -27.37 -10.38
CA LYS A 42 24.08 -27.37 -11.17
C LYS A 42 24.46 -28.76 -11.67
N LYS A 43 24.19 -29.81 -10.89
CA LYS A 43 24.42 -31.21 -11.32
C LYS A 43 23.61 -31.65 -12.54
N LYS A 44 22.53 -30.89 -12.87
CA LYS A 44 21.59 -31.22 -13.94
C LYS A 44 21.70 -30.30 -15.17
N CYS A 45 22.63 -29.34 -15.16
CA CYS A 45 22.81 -28.41 -16.27
C CYS A 45 24.29 -28.03 -16.43
N ASP A 46 24.68 -27.67 -17.64
CA ASP A 46 26.05 -27.16 -17.91
C ASP A 46 26.21 -25.73 -17.36
N TYR A 47 25.20 -24.89 -17.54
CA TYR A 47 25.19 -23.51 -17.08
C TYR A 47 23.98 -23.20 -16.21
N LEU A 48 24.21 -22.80 -14.97
CA LEU A 48 23.16 -22.39 -14.04
C LEU A 48 23.05 -20.87 -13.97
N PHE A 49 21.91 -20.36 -14.40
CA PHE A 49 21.50 -18.98 -14.23
C PHE A 49 20.65 -18.83 -12.97
N VAL A 50 20.88 -17.77 -12.22
CA VAL A 50 20.05 -17.43 -11.07
C VAL A 50 19.53 -16.00 -11.22
N SER A 51 18.22 -15.81 -11.19
CA SER A 51 17.59 -14.51 -11.19
C SER A 51 16.99 -14.17 -9.81
N ILE A 52 17.20 -12.94 -9.34
CA ILE A 52 16.60 -12.46 -8.10
C ILE A 52 15.42 -11.53 -8.38
N THR A 53 14.38 -11.64 -7.57
CA THR A 53 13.28 -10.66 -7.57
C THR A 53 13.81 -9.29 -7.15
N SER A 54 13.53 -8.23 -7.93
CA SER A 54 13.92 -6.86 -7.59
C SER A 54 13.28 -6.41 -6.28
N ASP A 55 13.94 -5.52 -5.53
CA ASP A 55 13.49 -5.01 -4.23
C ASP A 55 12.06 -4.47 -4.28
N GLU A 56 11.70 -3.80 -5.38
CA GLU A 56 10.36 -3.20 -5.57
C GLU A 56 9.21 -4.23 -5.66
N TYR A 57 9.52 -5.50 -5.99
CA TYR A 57 8.54 -6.58 -6.12
C TYR A 57 8.52 -7.55 -4.95
N ILE A 58 9.36 -7.32 -3.92
CA ILE A 58 9.39 -8.18 -2.72
C ILE A 58 8.31 -7.74 -1.74
N LYS A 59 7.36 -8.65 -1.50
CA LYS A 59 6.19 -8.44 -0.64
C LYS A 59 6.12 -9.57 0.41
N LYS A 60 7.23 -9.77 1.16
CA LYS A 60 7.38 -10.86 2.15
C LYS A 60 7.23 -10.41 3.61
N GLY A 61 6.62 -9.26 3.85
CA GLY A 61 6.43 -8.71 5.18
C GLY A 61 7.22 -7.42 5.43
N PRO A 62 7.01 -6.79 6.59
CA PRO A 62 7.66 -5.53 6.94
C PRO A 62 9.19 -5.68 6.99
N MET A 63 9.88 -4.60 6.66
CA MET A 63 11.35 -4.52 6.67
C MET A 63 12.07 -5.49 5.70
N ARG A 64 11.35 -6.08 4.72
CA ARG A 64 11.94 -6.98 3.70
C ARG A 64 12.11 -6.29 2.34
N PRO A 65 13.18 -6.54 1.56
CA PRO A 65 14.29 -7.44 1.89
C PRO A 65 15.29 -6.81 2.87
N ILE A 66 16.01 -7.64 3.62
CA ILE A 66 17.12 -7.22 4.49
C ILE A 66 18.28 -6.74 3.63
N HIS A 67 18.67 -7.56 2.64
CA HIS A 67 19.74 -7.26 1.71
C HIS A 67 19.17 -6.69 0.40
N LYS A 68 19.73 -5.54 -0.01
CA LYS A 68 19.33 -4.89 -1.27
C LYS A 68 19.81 -5.65 -2.51
N ASN A 69 19.22 -5.36 -3.67
CA ASN A 69 19.54 -5.99 -4.95
C ASN A 69 21.05 -6.19 -5.18
N LYS A 70 21.89 -5.15 -4.92
CA LYS A 70 23.34 -5.21 -5.14
C LYS A 70 24.02 -6.25 -4.25
N GLU A 71 23.62 -6.32 -2.99
CA GLU A 71 24.18 -7.25 -1.99
C GLU A 71 23.79 -8.67 -2.31
N ARG A 72 22.48 -8.93 -2.52
CA ARG A 72 21.95 -10.25 -2.89
C ARG A 72 22.58 -10.79 -4.17
N LEU A 73 22.77 -9.91 -5.16
CA LEU A 73 23.43 -10.27 -6.42
C LEU A 73 24.88 -10.64 -6.20
N LYS A 74 25.62 -9.83 -5.41
CA LYS A 74 27.04 -10.09 -5.09
C LYS A 74 27.22 -11.41 -4.36
N PHE A 75 26.36 -11.73 -3.39
CA PHE A 75 26.36 -13.03 -2.70
C PHE A 75 26.20 -14.19 -3.69
N LEU A 76 25.20 -14.13 -4.57
CA LEU A 76 24.98 -15.19 -5.55
C LEU A 76 26.13 -15.37 -6.54
N GLN A 77 26.73 -14.25 -6.97
CA GLN A 77 27.87 -14.26 -7.89
C GLN A 77 29.16 -14.86 -7.27
N SER A 78 29.25 -14.89 -5.94
CA SER A 78 30.39 -15.50 -5.25
C SER A 78 30.24 -17.03 -5.05
N LEU A 79 29.08 -17.61 -5.37
CA LEU A 79 28.83 -19.04 -5.19
C LEU A 79 29.31 -19.81 -6.42
N LYS A 80 30.20 -20.79 -6.22
CA LYS A 80 30.81 -21.59 -7.29
C LYS A 80 29.82 -22.40 -8.15
N PHE A 81 28.62 -22.64 -7.66
CA PHE A 81 27.56 -23.37 -8.41
C PHE A 81 26.82 -22.51 -9.43
N ILE A 82 26.96 -21.19 -9.36
CA ILE A 82 26.20 -20.23 -10.15
C ILE A 82 27.11 -19.62 -11.23
N ASP A 83 26.81 -19.88 -12.51
CA ASP A 83 27.58 -19.31 -13.59
C ASP A 83 27.19 -17.86 -13.89
N TYR A 84 25.89 -17.55 -13.78
CA TYR A 84 25.36 -16.18 -14.03
C TYR A 84 24.25 -15.81 -13.06
N ALA A 85 24.37 -14.63 -12.44
CA ALA A 85 23.30 -14.08 -11.61
C ALA A 85 22.90 -12.68 -12.09
N PHE A 86 21.59 -12.36 -12.02
CA PHE A 86 21.03 -11.07 -12.43
C PHE A 86 19.73 -10.72 -11.71
N VAL A 87 19.35 -9.43 -11.77
CA VAL A 87 18.09 -8.94 -11.22
C VAL A 87 16.99 -9.07 -12.26
N ALA A 88 15.88 -9.74 -11.92
CA ALA A 88 14.69 -9.83 -12.76
C ALA A 88 13.91 -8.51 -12.76
N ASN A 89 13.21 -8.21 -13.85
CA ASN A 89 12.44 -6.96 -13.99
C ASN A 89 10.95 -7.14 -13.72
N GLY A 90 10.52 -8.23 -13.12
CA GLY A 90 9.12 -8.54 -12.88
C GLY A 90 8.87 -9.14 -11.51
N GLU A 91 7.60 -9.28 -11.19
CA GLU A 91 7.14 -9.85 -9.91
C GLU A 91 7.34 -11.36 -9.79
N SER A 92 7.65 -12.06 -10.89
CA SER A 92 7.78 -13.52 -10.97
C SER A 92 8.93 -13.91 -11.88
N GLY A 93 9.23 -15.21 -11.96
CA GLY A 93 10.24 -15.76 -12.84
C GLY A 93 9.92 -15.70 -14.35
N VAL A 94 8.70 -15.26 -14.73
CA VAL A 94 8.24 -15.25 -16.14
C VAL A 94 9.18 -14.48 -17.06
N ASP A 95 9.59 -13.24 -16.67
CA ASP A 95 10.51 -12.43 -17.47
C ASP A 95 11.87 -13.10 -17.64
N SER A 96 12.35 -13.77 -16.59
CA SER A 96 13.62 -14.51 -16.61
C SER A 96 13.52 -15.76 -17.48
N ILE A 97 12.40 -16.49 -17.42
CA ILE A 97 12.13 -17.65 -18.29
C ILE A 97 12.10 -17.23 -19.76
N ASN A 98 11.38 -16.16 -20.10
CA ASN A 98 11.29 -15.66 -21.46
C ASN A 98 12.63 -15.12 -22.00
N LEU A 99 13.46 -14.53 -21.12
CA LEU A 99 14.78 -14.02 -21.48
C LEU A 99 15.80 -15.14 -21.72
N ILE A 100 15.84 -16.14 -20.80
CA ILE A 100 16.81 -17.22 -20.79
C ILE A 100 16.35 -18.39 -21.65
N LYS A 101 15.03 -18.68 -21.67
CA LYS A 101 14.41 -19.88 -22.27
C LYS A 101 15.13 -21.16 -21.78
N PRO A 102 15.15 -21.44 -20.47
CA PRO A 102 15.93 -22.50 -19.89
C PRO A 102 15.42 -23.89 -20.30
N ASP A 103 16.31 -24.85 -20.42
CA ASP A 103 15.95 -26.26 -20.58
C ASP A 103 15.34 -26.81 -19.29
N PHE A 104 15.91 -26.39 -18.14
CA PHE A 104 15.42 -26.77 -16.82
C PHE A 104 15.18 -25.52 -15.94
N TYR A 105 13.98 -25.46 -15.35
CA TYR A 105 13.61 -24.47 -14.36
C TYR A 105 13.52 -25.14 -12.98
N PHE A 106 14.39 -24.76 -12.05
CA PHE A 106 14.50 -25.40 -10.75
C PHE A 106 13.70 -24.67 -9.69
N LYS A 107 12.92 -25.42 -8.91
CA LYS A 107 12.15 -24.93 -7.75
C LYS A 107 12.37 -25.86 -6.54
N GLY A 108 12.21 -25.34 -5.34
CA GLY A 108 12.19 -26.14 -4.13
C GLY A 108 10.97 -27.07 -4.06
N SER A 109 11.03 -28.09 -3.23
CA SER A 109 9.96 -29.10 -3.06
C SER A 109 8.65 -28.48 -2.52
N ASP A 110 8.71 -27.35 -1.81
CA ASP A 110 7.57 -26.57 -1.33
C ASP A 110 6.62 -26.09 -2.45
N TYR A 111 7.12 -25.96 -3.67
CA TYR A 111 6.34 -25.59 -4.85
C TYR A 111 5.69 -26.77 -5.59
N ARG A 112 5.90 -28.04 -5.16
CA ARG A 112 5.23 -29.20 -5.78
C ARG A 112 3.72 -29.14 -5.63
N ASN A 113 3.24 -28.68 -4.47
CA ASN A 113 1.81 -28.44 -4.25
C ASN A 113 1.45 -27.01 -4.64
N ASN A 114 1.07 -26.81 -5.92
CA ASN A 114 0.73 -25.52 -6.48
C ASN A 114 -0.43 -24.80 -5.74
N LYS A 115 -1.24 -25.53 -4.94
CA LYS A 115 -2.33 -24.97 -4.14
C LYS A 115 -1.82 -24.14 -2.95
N SER A 116 -0.59 -24.37 -2.51
CA SER A 116 0.03 -23.62 -1.40
C SER A 116 0.57 -22.24 -1.82
N ASP A 117 0.76 -21.98 -3.10
CA ASP A 117 1.19 -20.65 -3.59
C ASP A 117 0.04 -19.64 -3.57
N LYS A 118 -0.07 -18.89 -2.48
CA LYS A 118 -1.05 -17.79 -2.29
C LYS A 118 -0.98 -16.72 -3.37
N THR A 119 0.18 -16.54 -3.99
CA THR A 119 0.41 -15.53 -5.04
C THR A 119 0.00 -16.01 -6.43
N LYS A 120 -0.21 -17.30 -6.61
CA LYS A 120 -0.51 -17.97 -7.91
C LYS A 120 0.53 -17.68 -9.01
N LYS A 121 1.73 -17.24 -8.65
CA LYS A 121 2.80 -16.89 -9.61
C LYS A 121 3.36 -18.14 -10.29
N ILE A 122 3.41 -19.26 -9.58
CA ILE A 122 3.91 -20.55 -10.12
C ILE A 122 3.14 -20.98 -11.38
N TYR A 123 1.82 -20.75 -11.47
CA TYR A 123 1.04 -21.10 -12.66
C TYR A 123 1.47 -20.30 -13.90
N LYS A 124 1.80 -19.01 -13.72
CA LYS A 124 2.30 -18.17 -14.81
C LYS A 124 3.70 -18.60 -15.25
N GLU A 125 4.55 -18.99 -14.30
CA GLU A 125 5.91 -19.49 -14.56
C GLU A 125 5.86 -20.82 -15.34
N ILE A 126 5.00 -21.76 -14.92
CA ILE A 126 4.80 -23.04 -15.61
C ILE A 126 4.31 -22.81 -17.06
N ASN A 127 3.36 -21.89 -17.25
CA ASN A 127 2.87 -21.59 -18.61
C ASN A 127 3.96 -20.96 -19.48
N ALA A 128 4.72 -20.00 -18.95
CA ALA A 128 5.85 -19.40 -19.68
C ALA A 128 6.92 -20.46 -20.04
N LEU A 129 7.16 -21.41 -19.14
CA LEU A 129 8.12 -22.49 -19.35
C LEU A 129 7.65 -23.43 -20.46
N LYS A 130 6.38 -23.84 -20.49
CA LYS A 130 5.78 -24.64 -21.55
C LYS A 130 5.91 -23.98 -22.93
N ILE A 131 5.60 -22.67 -23.02
CA ILE A 131 5.73 -21.91 -24.28
C ILE A 131 7.19 -21.92 -24.77
N ASN A 132 8.17 -21.93 -23.88
CA ASN A 132 9.59 -21.93 -24.20
C ASN A 132 10.19 -23.36 -24.25
N GLN A 133 9.38 -24.42 -24.21
CA GLN A 133 9.78 -25.83 -24.31
C GLN A 133 10.70 -26.32 -23.18
N GLY A 134 10.76 -25.61 -22.07
CA GLY A 134 11.54 -26.01 -20.91
C GLY A 134 10.77 -26.91 -19.95
N LYS A 135 11.50 -27.60 -19.05
CA LYS A 135 10.93 -28.50 -18.02
C LYS A 135 11.15 -27.95 -16.61
N ILE A 136 10.14 -28.07 -15.74
CA ILE A 136 10.30 -27.75 -14.31
C ILE A 136 10.87 -28.97 -13.57
N ILE A 137 11.84 -28.73 -12.70
CA ILE A 137 12.45 -29.74 -11.83
C ILE A 137 12.37 -29.27 -10.39
N TYR A 138 11.82 -30.10 -9.52
CA TYR A 138 11.78 -29.85 -8.09
C TYR A 138 12.96 -30.52 -7.38
N THR A 139 13.68 -29.74 -6.57
CA THR A 139 14.77 -30.26 -5.76
C THR A 139 14.26 -30.70 -4.38
N ASN A 140 14.80 -31.79 -3.82
CA ASN A 140 14.33 -32.41 -2.57
C ASN A 140 15.17 -32.01 -1.35
N GLU A 141 15.62 -30.77 -1.28
CA GLU A 141 16.49 -30.31 -0.21
C GLU A 141 15.71 -30.09 1.11
N LYS A 142 16.40 -30.30 2.24
CA LYS A 142 15.82 -30.06 3.57
C LYS A 142 15.34 -28.61 3.67
N GLN A 143 14.06 -28.43 3.94
CA GLN A 143 13.44 -27.12 4.03
C GLN A 143 14.04 -26.30 5.18
N MET A 144 14.78 -25.27 4.83
CA MET A 144 15.15 -24.19 5.73
C MET A 144 14.51 -22.89 5.19
N SER A 145 13.82 -22.16 6.06
CA SER A 145 13.14 -20.93 5.65
C SER A 145 13.96 -19.71 6.08
N SER A 146 14.39 -18.90 5.11
CA SER A 146 15.01 -17.59 5.38
C SER A 146 14.12 -16.74 6.32
N SER A 147 12.80 -16.83 6.17
CA SER A 147 11.85 -16.11 7.01
C SER A 147 11.91 -16.59 8.47
N LYS A 148 12.03 -17.91 8.70
CA LYS A 148 12.16 -18.46 10.05
C LYS A 148 13.46 -18.00 10.72
N ILE A 149 14.59 -18.07 10.00
CA ILE A 149 15.90 -17.62 10.52
C ILE A 149 15.85 -16.14 10.87
N ILE A 150 15.27 -15.31 9.98
CA ILE A 150 15.16 -13.85 10.18
C ILE A 150 14.29 -13.54 11.41
N ASN A 151 13.20 -14.28 11.61
CA ASN A 151 12.31 -14.09 12.76
C ASN A 151 12.98 -14.50 14.08
N GLU A 152 13.68 -15.63 14.08
CA GLU A 152 14.38 -16.14 15.27
C GLU A 152 15.57 -15.25 15.67
N THR A 153 16.21 -14.59 14.70
CA THR A 153 17.37 -13.70 14.95
C THR A 153 17.00 -12.23 15.15
N SER A 154 15.72 -11.87 15.13
CA SER A 154 15.22 -10.48 15.24
C SER A 154 15.86 -9.49 14.27
N LEU A 155 16.44 -9.95 13.17
CA LEU A 155 17.15 -9.12 12.18
C LEU A 155 16.25 -8.11 11.46
N ALA A 156 14.92 -8.35 11.42
CA ALA A 156 13.98 -7.50 10.70
C ALA A 156 13.15 -6.58 11.61
N LEU A 157 13.01 -6.88 12.89
CA LEU A 157 12.16 -6.16 13.83
C LEU A 157 12.99 -5.59 14.99
N ASN A 158 12.72 -4.34 15.36
CA ASN A 158 13.31 -3.77 16.55
C ASN A 158 12.58 -4.25 17.84
N ASP A 159 13.15 -3.96 19.02
CA ASP A 159 12.62 -4.41 20.30
C ASP A 159 11.17 -3.99 20.55
N LYS A 160 10.79 -2.76 20.15
CA LYS A 160 9.41 -2.25 20.32
C LYS A 160 8.43 -3.03 19.46
N GLN A 161 8.82 -3.33 18.22
CA GLN A 161 8.02 -4.12 17.28
C GLN A 161 7.89 -5.58 17.76
N SER A 162 8.99 -6.18 18.19
CA SER A 162 9.02 -7.54 18.73
C SER A 162 8.15 -7.70 19.98
N LYS A 163 8.24 -6.76 20.94
CA LYS A 163 7.39 -6.75 22.14
C LYS A 163 5.92 -6.63 21.79
N PHE A 164 5.58 -5.74 20.86
CA PHE A 164 4.21 -5.55 20.41
C PHE A 164 3.64 -6.81 19.71
N ILE A 165 4.41 -7.41 18.82
CA ILE A 165 4.01 -8.64 18.12
C ILE A 165 3.82 -9.80 19.09
N ASN A 166 4.71 -9.95 20.06
CA ASN A 166 4.58 -11.00 21.09
C ASN A 166 3.31 -10.81 21.95
N LEU A 167 2.92 -9.57 22.23
CA LEU A 167 1.65 -9.29 22.90
C LEU A 167 0.45 -9.73 22.03
N ILE A 168 0.47 -9.46 20.74
CA ILE A 168 -0.59 -9.89 19.80
C ILE A 168 -0.66 -11.42 19.72
N LYS A 169 0.49 -12.10 19.59
CA LYS A 169 0.55 -13.57 19.52
C LYS A 169 -0.01 -14.26 20.75
N LYS A 170 0.15 -13.66 21.94
CA LYS A 170 -0.42 -14.21 23.20
C LYS A 170 -1.94 -14.13 23.25
N GLN A 171 -2.55 -13.18 22.54
CA GLN A 171 -3.98 -12.89 22.63
C GLN A 171 -4.78 -13.38 21.43
N ASN A 172 -4.13 -13.66 20.29
CA ASN A 172 -4.81 -13.99 19.03
C ASN A 172 -3.99 -15.03 18.26
N SER A 173 -4.66 -15.97 17.62
CA SER A 173 -4.01 -16.86 16.65
C SER A 173 -4.04 -16.26 15.25
N TYR A 174 -3.15 -16.74 14.38
CA TYR A 174 -3.14 -16.37 12.96
C TYR A 174 -4.46 -16.74 12.28
N GLU A 175 -4.96 -17.93 12.54
CA GLU A 175 -6.19 -18.49 11.96
C GLU A 175 -7.42 -17.65 12.33
N GLU A 176 -7.51 -17.18 13.57
CA GLU A 176 -8.58 -16.30 14.04
C GLU A 176 -8.58 -14.96 13.28
N ILE A 177 -7.40 -14.35 13.12
CA ILE A 177 -7.28 -13.08 12.39
C ILE A 177 -7.67 -13.28 10.92
N ILE A 178 -7.20 -14.34 10.26
CA ILE A 178 -7.56 -14.62 8.87
C ILE A 178 -9.05 -14.93 8.69
N LYS A 179 -9.63 -15.72 9.60
CA LYS A 179 -11.08 -15.99 9.61
C LYS A 179 -11.88 -14.69 9.75
N PHE A 180 -11.43 -13.80 10.63
CA PHE A 180 -12.03 -12.49 10.79
C PHE A 180 -11.94 -11.64 9.51
N LEU A 181 -10.76 -11.54 8.89
CA LEU A 181 -10.56 -10.81 7.63
C LEU A 181 -11.44 -11.35 6.48
N ASN A 182 -11.72 -12.67 6.50
CA ASN A 182 -12.62 -13.29 5.52
C ASN A 182 -14.09 -12.87 5.70
N LYS A 183 -14.54 -12.67 6.94
CA LYS A 183 -15.91 -12.20 7.23
C LYS A 183 -16.21 -10.80 6.69
N LEU A 184 -15.17 -9.94 6.56
CA LEU A 184 -15.34 -8.58 6.02
C LEU A 184 -15.88 -8.58 4.58
N LYS A 185 -15.72 -9.69 3.83
CA LYS A 185 -16.22 -9.85 2.46
C LYS A 185 -17.72 -9.77 2.31
N SER A 186 -18.50 -9.79 3.38
CA SER A 186 -19.96 -9.58 3.34
C SER A 186 -20.36 -8.10 3.38
N MET A 187 -19.46 -7.20 3.77
CA MET A 187 -19.78 -5.80 4.06
C MET A 187 -19.98 -4.93 2.81
N ASN A 188 -20.89 -3.96 2.94
CA ASN A 188 -21.06 -2.85 2.02
C ASN A 188 -20.56 -1.56 2.69
N VAL A 189 -19.71 -0.82 2.02
CA VAL A 189 -19.11 0.41 2.55
C VAL A 189 -19.41 1.59 1.64
N MET A 190 -19.80 2.72 2.23
CA MET A 190 -19.92 3.99 1.52
C MET A 190 -18.76 4.89 1.88
N VAL A 191 -18.04 5.39 0.86
CA VAL A 191 -16.99 6.40 1.00
C VAL A 191 -17.50 7.68 0.38
N ILE A 192 -17.48 8.78 1.14
CA ILE A 192 -17.97 10.08 0.71
C ILE A 192 -16.87 11.13 0.94
N GLY A 193 -16.57 11.93 -0.05
CA GLY A 193 -15.63 13.05 0.10
C GLY A 193 -14.91 13.44 -1.18
N ASP A 194 -13.94 14.35 -1.03
CA ASP A 194 -13.15 14.88 -2.14
C ASP A 194 -12.39 13.76 -2.86
N LEU A 195 -12.58 13.67 -4.19
CA LEU A 195 -11.70 12.86 -5.03
C LEU A 195 -10.58 13.74 -5.54
N ILE A 196 -9.35 13.35 -5.25
CA ILE A 196 -8.15 14.11 -5.58
C ILE A 196 -7.37 13.35 -6.66
N ILE A 197 -6.87 14.08 -7.67
CA ILE A 197 -5.87 13.55 -8.59
C ILE A 197 -4.50 14.01 -8.10
N ASP A 198 -3.68 13.07 -7.66
CA ASP A 198 -2.28 13.33 -7.30
C ASP A 198 -1.43 13.23 -8.56
N LYS A 199 -0.93 14.37 -9.03
CA LYS A 199 -0.10 14.50 -10.23
C LYS A 199 1.36 14.71 -9.81
N TYR A 200 2.26 13.90 -10.33
CA TYR A 200 3.70 13.95 -10.07
C TYR A 200 4.42 14.27 -11.36
N ILE A 201 5.10 15.40 -11.40
CA ILE A 201 5.90 15.84 -12.53
C ILE A 201 7.37 15.71 -12.16
N PHE A 202 8.08 14.82 -12.84
CA PHE A 202 9.50 14.59 -12.64
C PHE A 202 10.29 15.38 -13.66
N GLY A 203 11.34 16.03 -13.22
CA GLY A 203 12.18 16.85 -14.09
C GLY A 203 13.37 17.43 -13.34
N ASP A 204 14.04 18.38 -13.97
CA ASP A 204 15.25 19.00 -13.47
C ASP A 204 15.12 20.52 -13.51
N VAL A 205 15.59 21.22 -12.45
CA VAL A 205 15.71 22.67 -12.47
C VAL A 205 16.94 23.03 -13.31
N ILE A 206 16.73 23.66 -14.45
CA ILE A 206 17.82 23.99 -15.40
C ILE A 206 18.42 25.40 -15.21
N GLY A 207 17.87 26.18 -14.30
CA GLY A 207 18.39 27.51 -13.97
C GLY A 207 17.34 28.60 -13.99
N LYS A 208 17.80 29.85 -14.01
CA LYS A 208 16.92 31.04 -14.13
C LYS A 208 16.62 31.36 -15.59
N SER A 209 15.42 31.88 -15.85
CA SER A 209 15.06 32.44 -17.14
C SER A 209 15.96 33.63 -17.48
N GLY A 210 16.34 33.77 -18.76
CA GLY A 210 17.13 34.91 -19.23
C GLY A 210 16.33 36.22 -19.35
N LYS A 211 14.98 36.15 -19.37
CA LYS A 211 14.12 37.33 -19.53
C LYS A 211 13.56 37.86 -18.21
N GLU A 212 13.19 36.98 -17.30
CA GLU A 212 12.58 37.31 -15.99
C GLU A 212 13.18 36.43 -14.89
N PRO A 213 13.21 36.89 -13.61
CA PRO A 213 13.89 36.18 -12.52
C PRO A 213 13.04 35.04 -11.95
N HIS A 214 12.68 34.05 -12.77
CA HIS A 214 12.02 32.82 -12.34
C HIS A 214 12.84 31.57 -12.67
N MET A 215 12.64 30.52 -11.89
CA MET A 215 13.28 29.23 -12.13
C MET A 215 12.59 28.46 -13.25
N VAL A 216 13.39 27.85 -14.12
CA VAL A 216 12.90 27.02 -15.23
C VAL A 216 13.04 25.54 -14.88
N PHE A 217 11.95 24.80 -15.03
CA PHE A 217 11.88 23.36 -14.76
C PHE A 217 11.68 22.61 -16.08
N ASN A 218 12.59 21.70 -16.40
CA ASN A 218 12.51 20.84 -17.57
C ASN A 218 11.78 19.54 -17.19
N GLN A 219 10.56 19.36 -17.69
CA GLN A 219 9.74 18.21 -17.41
C GLN A 219 10.17 17.00 -18.24
N ASN A 220 10.50 15.89 -17.57
CA ASN A 220 10.93 14.64 -18.20
C ASN A 220 9.81 13.58 -18.21
N LYS A 221 8.98 13.52 -17.15
CA LYS A 221 7.95 12.49 -16.97
C LYS A 221 6.78 13.00 -16.13
N GLU A 222 5.61 12.44 -16.37
CA GLU A 222 4.39 12.72 -15.60
C GLU A 222 3.71 11.40 -15.18
N ASP A 223 3.35 11.30 -13.91
CA ASP A 223 2.53 10.22 -13.38
C ASP A 223 1.30 10.81 -12.66
N MET A 224 0.12 10.17 -12.83
CA MET A 224 -1.11 10.56 -12.15
C MET A 224 -1.70 9.38 -11.38
N TYR A 225 -2.16 9.63 -10.16
CA TYR A 225 -2.77 8.66 -9.27
C TYR A 225 -4.09 9.18 -8.70
N ILE A 226 -4.98 8.24 -8.34
CA ILE A 226 -6.20 8.57 -7.62
C ILE A 226 -5.86 8.70 -6.15
N GLY A 227 -6.24 9.82 -5.54
CA GLY A 227 -6.10 10.12 -4.11
C GLY A 227 -7.45 10.45 -3.47
N GLY A 228 -7.40 10.94 -2.22
CA GLY A 228 -8.58 11.33 -1.47
C GLY A 228 -9.55 10.15 -1.25
N SER A 229 -10.85 10.41 -1.38
CA SER A 229 -11.89 9.38 -1.23
C SER A 229 -11.73 8.21 -2.19
N GLY A 230 -11.12 8.44 -3.37
CA GLY A 230 -10.89 7.40 -4.37
C GLY A 230 -9.86 6.37 -3.95
N ILE A 231 -8.74 6.77 -3.33
CA ILE A 231 -7.73 5.83 -2.83
C ILE A 231 -8.23 5.10 -1.57
N ILE A 232 -9.01 5.75 -0.71
CA ILE A 232 -9.67 5.10 0.43
C ILE A 232 -10.57 3.96 -0.07
N ALA A 233 -11.37 4.21 -1.11
CA ALA A 233 -12.21 3.18 -1.72
C ALA A 233 -11.36 2.03 -2.31
N ASN A 234 -10.26 2.33 -2.98
CA ASN A 234 -9.35 1.31 -3.52
C ASN A 234 -8.71 0.45 -2.42
N HIS A 235 -8.31 1.03 -1.28
CA HIS A 235 -7.77 0.27 -0.14
C HIS A 235 -8.78 -0.74 0.42
N LEU A 236 -10.06 -0.43 0.40
CA LEU A 236 -11.13 -1.30 0.89
C LEU A 236 -11.46 -2.45 -0.08
N SER A 237 -11.18 -2.30 -1.36
CA SER A 237 -11.73 -3.13 -2.44
C SER A 237 -11.45 -4.63 -2.29
N GLU A 238 -10.28 -5.03 -1.79
CA GLU A 238 -9.96 -6.44 -1.59
C GLU A 238 -10.54 -7.03 -0.29
N PHE A 239 -11.08 -6.19 0.61
CA PHE A 239 -11.56 -6.62 1.93
C PHE A 239 -13.08 -6.70 2.03
N VAL A 240 -13.83 -5.92 1.24
CA VAL A 240 -15.29 -5.82 1.36
C VAL A 240 -16.01 -6.25 0.09
N LYS A 241 -17.35 -6.46 0.17
CA LYS A 241 -18.19 -6.93 -0.93
C LYS A 241 -18.38 -5.85 -2.00
N LYS A 242 -18.89 -4.70 -1.59
CA LYS A 242 -19.22 -3.58 -2.48
C LYS A 242 -18.85 -2.26 -1.83
N ILE A 243 -18.43 -1.30 -2.65
CA ILE A 243 -18.12 0.06 -2.22
C ILE A 243 -18.95 1.03 -3.05
N LYS A 244 -19.63 1.94 -2.36
CA LYS A 244 -20.29 3.08 -2.97
C LYS A 244 -19.43 4.32 -2.73
N LEU A 245 -18.78 4.81 -3.78
CA LEU A 245 -17.99 6.03 -3.74
C LEU A 245 -18.86 7.21 -4.19
N ILE A 246 -19.07 8.19 -3.33
CA ILE A 246 -19.74 9.47 -3.66
C ILE A 246 -18.68 10.56 -3.58
N SER A 247 -18.33 11.12 -4.71
CA SER A 247 -17.30 12.18 -4.76
C SER A 247 -17.55 13.17 -5.88
N ASP A 248 -16.92 14.32 -5.77
CA ASP A 248 -16.88 15.28 -6.87
C ASP A 248 -15.96 14.79 -7.99
N PHE A 249 -16.35 15.07 -9.23
CA PHE A 249 -15.50 14.77 -10.37
C PHE A 249 -15.92 15.56 -11.61
N GLY A 250 -14.97 16.27 -12.24
CA GLY A 250 -15.21 17.06 -13.42
C GLY A 250 -15.30 16.24 -14.71
N ASN A 251 -15.71 16.90 -15.79
CA ASN A 251 -16.05 16.27 -17.08
C ASN A 251 -14.86 15.98 -18.01
N ARG A 252 -13.60 16.30 -17.64
CA ARG A 252 -12.44 16.09 -18.52
C ARG A 252 -12.29 14.63 -18.92
N LYS A 253 -12.31 14.34 -20.23
CA LYS A 253 -12.24 12.97 -20.80
C LYS A 253 -11.02 12.18 -20.33
N SER A 254 -9.85 12.81 -20.28
CA SER A 254 -8.60 12.18 -19.81
C SER A 254 -8.69 11.70 -18.37
N LEU A 255 -9.28 12.51 -17.48
CA LEU A 255 -9.45 12.16 -16.07
C LEU A 255 -10.50 11.05 -15.89
N LYS A 256 -11.59 11.05 -16.69
CA LYS A 256 -12.56 9.95 -16.69
C LYS A 256 -11.93 8.61 -17.07
N THR A 257 -11.06 8.63 -18.08
CA THR A 257 -10.28 7.44 -18.49
C THR A 257 -9.34 6.96 -17.38
N LEU A 258 -8.62 7.90 -16.72
CA LEU A 258 -7.78 7.60 -15.57
C LEU A 258 -8.60 6.93 -14.45
N LEU A 259 -9.74 7.50 -14.09
CA LEU A 259 -10.61 6.98 -13.04
C LEU A 259 -11.11 5.57 -13.38
N LYS A 260 -11.64 5.36 -14.58
CA LYS A 260 -12.12 4.06 -15.04
C LYS A 260 -11.04 2.98 -15.04
N LYS A 261 -9.79 3.35 -15.35
CA LYS A 261 -8.64 2.43 -15.34
C LYS A 261 -8.19 2.04 -13.94
N ASN A 262 -8.30 2.95 -12.97
CA ASN A 262 -7.68 2.80 -11.66
C ASN A 262 -8.66 2.47 -10.53
N LEU A 263 -9.97 2.71 -10.67
CA LEU A 263 -10.94 2.22 -9.70
C LEU A 263 -11.15 0.72 -9.86
N LYS A 264 -11.21 0.02 -8.72
CA LYS A 264 -11.44 -1.43 -8.67
C LYS A 264 -12.89 -1.79 -9.04
N LYS A 265 -13.09 -3.01 -9.57
CA LYS A 265 -14.37 -3.46 -10.16
C LYS A 265 -15.58 -3.44 -9.22
N ASN A 266 -15.38 -3.62 -7.90
CA ASN A 266 -16.45 -3.61 -6.91
C ASN A 266 -16.77 -2.22 -6.36
N ILE A 267 -16.19 -1.14 -6.94
CA ILE A 267 -16.46 0.24 -6.59
C ILE A 267 -17.48 0.83 -7.58
N SER A 268 -18.64 1.23 -7.07
CA SER A 268 -19.65 1.96 -7.84
C SER A 268 -19.54 3.45 -7.51
N HIS A 269 -19.15 4.25 -8.49
CA HIS A 269 -18.91 5.68 -8.33
C HIS A 269 -20.14 6.53 -8.71
N VAL A 270 -20.52 7.42 -7.82
CA VAL A 270 -21.50 8.50 -8.02
C VAL A 270 -20.73 9.81 -8.12
N ALA A 271 -20.52 10.29 -9.34
CA ALA A 271 -19.81 11.53 -9.61
C ALA A 271 -20.74 12.75 -9.42
N LEU A 272 -20.38 13.64 -8.52
CA LEU A 272 -21.07 14.92 -8.31
C LEU A 272 -20.44 15.96 -9.23
N CYS A 273 -21.13 16.31 -10.31
CA CYS A 273 -20.68 17.27 -11.29
C CYS A 273 -21.80 18.32 -11.51
N PRO A 274 -21.77 19.45 -10.82
CA PRO A 274 -22.88 20.42 -10.81
C PRO A 274 -23.08 21.15 -12.17
N ASN A 275 -22.01 21.28 -12.96
CA ASN A 275 -22.03 21.91 -14.29
C ASN A 275 -20.92 21.33 -15.19
N ARG A 276 -20.91 21.73 -16.48
CA ARG A 276 -19.92 21.23 -17.47
C ARG A 276 -18.49 21.68 -17.19
N ASP A 277 -18.32 22.84 -16.57
CA ASP A 277 -17.02 23.49 -16.32
C ASP A 277 -16.42 23.11 -14.96
N TYR A 278 -17.12 22.24 -14.22
CA TYR A 278 -16.66 21.80 -12.92
C TYR A 278 -15.30 21.08 -13.01
N GLN A 279 -14.35 21.55 -12.22
CA GLN A 279 -12.99 21.04 -12.22
C GLN A 279 -12.81 20.00 -11.08
N SER A 280 -12.09 18.92 -11.38
CA SER A 280 -11.63 17.98 -10.35
C SER A 280 -10.48 18.58 -9.55
N SER A 281 -10.39 18.22 -8.29
CA SER A 281 -9.22 18.56 -7.45
C SER A 281 -7.96 17.89 -7.97
N ILE A 282 -6.92 18.69 -8.29
CA ILE A 282 -5.62 18.18 -8.74
C ILE A 282 -4.54 18.75 -7.83
N LYS A 283 -3.75 17.86 -7.19
CA LYS A 283 -2.56 18.25 -6.42
C LYS A 283 -1.32 17.87 -7.21
N THR A 284 -0.70 18.83 -7.88
CA THR A 284 0.53 18.66 -8.65
C THR A 284 1.74 18.83 -7.75
N ARG A 285 2.70 17.92 -7.84
CA ARG A 285 4.00 17.97 -7.15
C ARG A 285 5.11 17.86 -8.16
N PHE A 286 6.00 18.85 -8.17
CA PHE A 286 7.19 18.89 -9.01
C PHE A 286 8.34 18.24 -8.24
N ILE A 287 8.97 17.23 -8.84
CA ILE A 287 9.95 16.36 -8.21
C ILE A 287 11.24 16.39 -9.01
N ASP A 288 12.33 16.65 -8.33
CA ASP A 288 13.67 16.54 -8.92
C ASP A 288 13.97 15.09 -9.35
N SER A 289 14.39 14.92 -10.61
CA SER A 289 14.59 13.59 -11.21
C SER A 289 15.72 12.79 -10.57
N VAL A 290 16.70 13.46 -9.98
CA VAL A 290 17.90 12.83 -9.37
C VAL A 290 17.67 12.58 -7.88
N SER A 291 17.47 13.63 -7.12
CA SER A 291 17.33 13.57 -5.66
C SER A 291 16.00 13.00 -5.17
N LYS A 292 14.96 13.02 -6.02
CA LYS A 292 13.57 12.69 -5.69
C LYS A 292 12.91 13.63 -4.66
N TYR A 293 13.53 14.78 -4.38
CA TYR A 293 12.91 15.78 -3.51
C TYR A 293 11.74 16.48 -4.20
N LYS A 294 10.72 16.80 -3.40
CA LYS A 294 9.58 17.64 -3.82
C LYS A 294 10.04 19.09 -3.80
N LEU A 295 10.09 19.73 -4.96
CA LEU A 295 10.57 21.11 -5.13
C LEU A 295 9.48 22.11 -4.75
N PHE A 296 8.30 21.99 -5.36
CA PHE A 296 7.12 22.81 -5.07
C PHE A 296 5.85 22.07 -5.49
N GLY A 297 4.69 22.62 -5.13
CA GLY A 297 3.39 22.08 -5.49
C GLY A 297 2.47 23.15 -6.07
N SER A 298 1.56 22.72 -6.95
CA SER A 298 0.47 23.54 -7.49
C SER A 298 -0.85 22.80 -7.30
N TYR A 299 -1.86 23.49 -6.75
CA TYR A 299 -3.16 22.90 -6.50
C TYR A 299 -4.23 23.53 -7.35
N THR A 300 -4.96 22.72 -8.09
CA THR A 300 -6.25 23.09 -8.68
C THR A 300 -7.32 22.60 -7.72
N ILE A 301 -8.08 23.53 -7.14
CA ILE A 301 -9.17 23.24 -6.21
C ILE A 301 -10.46 23.71 -6.87
N PRO A 302 -11.57 22.93 -6.80
CA PRO A 302 -12.85 23.38 -7.32
C PRO A 302 -13.23 24.73 -6.72
N ASN A 303 -13.69 25.64 -7.55
CA ASN A 303 -14.27 26.91 -7.09
C ASN A 303 -15.43 26.63 -6.11
N LEU A 304 -15.86 27.65 -5.36
CA LEU A 304 -16.95 27.55 -4.39
C LEU A 304 -18.05 26.60 -4.86
N ARG A 305 -18.34 25.59 -4.06
CA ARG A 305 -19.39 24.62 -4.36
C ARG A 305 -20.74 25.31 -4.23
N LEU A 306 -21.40 25.49 -5.38
CA LEU A 306 -22.69 26.14 -5.47
C LEU A 306 -23.82 25.27 -4.89
N TYR A 307 -24.96 25.87 -4.59
CA TYR A 307 -26.17 25.21 -4.06
C TYR A 307 -26.51 23.90 -4.79
N LYS A 308 -26.40 23.86 -6.12
CA LYS A 308 -26.63 22.66 -6.93
C LYS A 308 -25.71 21.48 -6.56
N PHE A 309 -24.46 21.73 -6.17
CA PHE A 309 -23.56 20.67 -5.70
C PHE A 309 -24.11 20.00 -4.43
N TYR A 310 -24.53 20.80 -3.46
CA TYR A 310 -25.06 20.28 -2.20
C TYR A 310 -26.40 19.57 -2.38
N GLN A 311 -27.23 20.00 -3.33
CA GLN A 311 -28.44 19.25 -3.72
C GLN A 311 -28.06 17.86 -4.26
N LEU A 312 -27.11 17.77 -5.17
CA LEU A 312 -26.64 16.49 -5.72
C LEU A 312 -26.06 15.60 -4.62
N LEU A 313 -25.23 16.15 -3.73
CA LEU A 313 -24.63 15.43 -2.59
C LEU A 313 -25.72 14.87 -1.67
N ASN A 314 -26.64 15.71 -1.24
CA ASN A 314 -27.73 15.33 -0.33
C ASN A 314 -28.63 14.24 -0.92
N ASN A 315 -28.97 14.32 -2.21
CA ASN A 315 -29.75 13.32 -2.92
C ASN A 315 -28.98 12.00 -3.07
N ALA A 316 -27.68 12.07 -3.38
CA ALA A 316 -26.83 10.89 -3.48
C ALA A 316 -26.69 10.16 -2.14
N ILE A 317 -26.57 10.89 -1.02
CA ILE A 317 -26.55 10.33 0.33
C ILE A 317 -27.85 9.59 0.62
N ILE A 318 -29.01 10.25 0.48
CA ILE A 318 -30.32 9.65 0.77
C ILE A 318 -30.51 8.35 -0.02
N LYS A 319 -30.20 8.37 -1.32
CA LYS A 319 -30.41 7.23 -2.23
C LYS A 319 -29.55 6.03 -1.87
N ASN A 320 -28.34 6.23 -1.30
CA ASN A 320 -27.35 5.18 -1.16
C ASN A 320 -27.06 4.74 0.29
N ILE A 321 -27.45 5.49 1.30
CA ILE A 321 -27.05 5.30 2.70
C ILE A 321 -27.67 4.04 3.35
N LYS A 322 -28.88 3.65 2.95
CA LYS A 322 -29.69 2.63 3.62
C LYS A 322 -29.01 1.27 3.72
N ASN A 323 -28.35 0.83 2.65
CA ASN A 323 -27.79 -0.51 2.51
C ASN A 323 -26.28 -0.57 2.81
N GLN A 324 -25.76 0.34 3.63
CA GLN A 324 -24.37 0.39 4.02
C GLN A 324 -24.17 -0.09 5.45
N ASP A 325 -23.04 -0.75 5.71
CA ASP A 325 -22.63 -1.16 7.04
C ASP A 325 -21.73 -0.11 7.70
N VAL A 326 -20.90 0.55 6.89
CA VAL A 326 -19.95 1.60 7.30
C VAL A 326 -20.05 2.78 6.34
N ILE A 327 -19.94 3.98 6.89
CA ILE A 327 -19.82 5.22 6.14
C ILE A 327 -18.48 5.85 6.49
N ILE A 328 -17.66 6.13 5.49
CA ILE A 328 -16.37 6.82 5.65
C ILE A 328 -16.47 8.21 5.04
N VAL A 329 -16.29 9.22 5.86
CA VAL A 329 -16.26 10.64 5.50
C VAL A 329 -14.79 11.04 5.31
N ALA A 330 -14.40 11.31 4.07
CA ALA A 330 -13.07 11.73 3.68
C ALA A 330 -13.08 13.23 3.37
N ASP A 331 -12.93 14.05 4.41
CA ASP A 331 -12.95 15.50 4.29
C ASP A 331 -11.53 16.05 4.12
N PHE A 332 -11.27 16.62 2.94
CA PHE A 332 -10.01 17.33 2.67
C PHE A 332 -10.14 18.84 2.86
N SER A 333 -11.23 19.24 3.57
CA SER A 333 -11.53 20.62 3.94
C SER A 333 -11.58 21.59 2.74
N ASN A 334 -12.13 21.09 1.63
CA ASN A 334 -12.43 21.89 0.44
C ASN A 334 -13.92 22.25 0.37
N ASN A 335 -14.60 22.41 1.49
CA ASN A 335 -16.04 22.68 1.59
C ASN A 335 -16.91 21.62 0.90
N PHE A 336 -16.53 20.34 1.01
CA PHE A 336 -17.28 19.24 0.40
C PHE A 336 -18.63 19.03 1.07
N PHE A 337 -18.70 19.13 2.38
CA PHE A 337 -19.88 18.85 3.18
C PHE A 337 -20.60 20.11 3.60
N ASP A 338 -21.93 20.15 3.40
CA ASP A 338 -22.81 21.10 4.09
C ASP A 338 -23.34 20.48 5.40
N LEU A 339 -23.93 21.31 6.24
CA LEU A 339 -24.53 20.87 7.52
C LEU A 339 -25.66 19.83 7.32
N ASN A 340 -26.40 19.92 6.21
CA ASN A 340 -27.50 18.99 5.91
C ASN A 340 -26.98 17.58 5.56
N ALA A 341 -25.89 17.49 4.76
CA ALA A 341 -25.23 16.24 4.45
C ALA A 341 -24.73 15.53 5.72
N LEU A 342 -24.03 16.27 6.59
CA LEU A 342 -23.50 15.74 7.86
C LEU A 342 -24.65 15.29 8.80
N LYS A 343 -25.72 16.09 8.92
CA LYS A 343 -26.90 15.71 9.70
C LYS A 343 -27.54 14.42 9.20
N LYS A 344 -27.67 14.22 7.87
CA LYS A 344 -28.21 12.99 7.29
C LYS A 344 -27.32 11.79 7.57
N ILE A 345 -25.99 11.95 7.45
CA ILE A 345 -25.02 10.91 7.77
C ILE A 345 -25.15 10.51 9.25
N LYS A 346 -25.14 11.47 10.17
CA LYS A 346 -25.26 11.23 11.63
C LYS A 346 -26.58 10.53 11.98
N LYS A 347 -27.70 10.96 11.37
CA LYS A 347 -29.03 10.36 11.60
C LYS A 347 -29.17 8.93 11.07
N SER A 348 -28.24 8.44 10.23
CA SER A 348 -28.32 7.12 9.62
C SER A 348 -28.19 5.95 10.58
N LYS A 349 -27.66 6.19 11.80
CA LYS A 349 -27.33 5.16 12.82
C LYS A 349 -26.39 4.07 12.31
N LYS A 350 -25.64 4.35 11.24
CA LYS A 350 -24.59 3.46 10.71
C LYS A 350 -23.30 3.68 11.49
N PHE A 351 -22.31 2.80 11.29
CA PHE A 351 -20.97 3.04 11.84
C PHE A 351 -20.28 4.09 10.99
N ILE A 352 -20.04 5.26 11.57
CA ILE A 352 -19.54 6.44 10.86
C ILE A 352 -18.08 6.67 11.23
N CYS A 353 -17.23 6.72 10.22
CA CYS A 353 -15.80 7.00 10.37
C CYS A 353 -15.43 8.26 9.61
N GLY A 354 -14.39 8.95 10.04
CA GLY A 354 -13.98 10.15 9.33
C GLY A 354 -12.54 10.56 9.56
N MET A 355 -12.11 11.40 8.66
CA MET A 355 -10.91 12.22 8.77
C MET A 355 -11.19 13.61 8.23
N SER A 356 -10.44 14.59 8.69
CA SER A 356 -10.39 15.92 8.07
C SER A 356 -8.93 16.36 7.99
N GLN A 357 -8.46 16.64 6.77
CA GLN A 357 -7.06 16.94 6.50
C GLN A 357 -6.79 18.44 6.56
N LYS A 358 -5.84 18.85 7.42
CA LYS A 358 -5.26 20.18 7.37
C LYS A 358 -4.25 20.27 6.22
N ASN A 359 -4.38 21.28 5.37
CA ASN A 359 -3.46 21.55 4.27
C ASN A 359 -3.16 23.06 4.14
N SER A 360 -2.31 23.44 3.21
CA SER A 360 -1.90 24.85 3.03
C SER A 360 -3.06 25.80 2.67
N ASN A 361 -4.11 25.27 2.01
CA ASN A 361 -5.25 26.07 1.58
C ASN A 361 -6.27 26.33 2.69
N ASN A 362 -6.34 25.47 3.71
CA ASN A 362 -7.34 25.53 4.78
C ASN A 362 -6.75 25.75 6.17
N SER A 363 -5.47 26.01 6.28
CA SER A 363 -4.74 25.99 7.57
C SER A 363 -5.32 26.91 8.65
N LEU A 364 -5.98 28.02 8.27
CA LEU A 364 -6.61 28.96 9.19
C LEU A 364 -8.04 28.57 9.59
N PHE A 365 -8.75 27.84 8.74
CA PHE A 365 -10.18 27.54 8.90
C PHE A 365 -10.47 26.06 9.17
N HIS A 366 -9.42 25.24 9.18
CA HIS A 366 -9.56 23.80 9.45
C HIS A 366 -10.03 23.55 10.88
N THR A 367 -11.05 22.71 11.02
CA THR A 367 -11.54 22.21 12.31
C THR A 367 -12.02 20.77 12.18
N LEU A 368 -11.97 20.03 13.27
CA LEU A 368 -12.51 18.66 13.38
C LEU A 368 -13.88 18.65 14.07
N SER A 369 -14.41 19.81 14.52
CA SER A 369 -15.64 19.89 15.32
C SER A 369 -16.89 19.37 14.58
N HIS A 370 -16.91 19.40 13.25
CA HIS A 370 -18.00 18.86 12.43
C HIS A 370 -18.06 17.32 12.40
N LEU A 371 -17.00 16.64 12.86
CA LEU A 371 -16.92 15.18 12.98
C LEU A 371 -17.37 14.67 14.38
N ASP A 372 -18.00 15.48 15.19
CA ASP A 372 -18.57 15.09 16.47
C ASP A 372 -19.60 13.95 16.31
N TYR A 373 -19.73 13.11 17.33
CA TYR A 373 -20.60 11.91 17.31
C TYR A 373 -20.27 10.88 16.22
N PHE A 374 -19.07 10.92 15.64
CA PHE A 374 -18.61 9.84 14.79
C PHE A 374 -18.16 8.65 15.65
N ASP A 375 -18.27 7.44 15.10
CA ASP A 375 -17.79 6.25 15.81
C ASP A 375 -16.26 6.19 15.84
N LEU A 376 -15.61 6.62 14.74
CA LEU A 376 -14.17 6.62 14.61
C LEU A 376 -13.68 7.89 13.91
N ILE A 377 -12.66 8.52 14.49
CA ILE A 377 -11.83 9.51 13.76
C ILE A 377 -10.41 8.98 13.67
N CYS A 378 -9.80 9.14 12.48
CA CYS A 378 -8.40 8.84 12.22
C CYS A 378 -7.69 10.12 11.74
N ILE A 379 -6.73 10.61 12.51
CA ILE A 379 -6.01 11.86 12.25
C ILE A 379 -4.53 11.72 12.58
N ASN A 380 -3.70 12.64 12.10
CA ASN A 380 -2.32 12.70 12.55
C ASN A 380 -2.14 13.58 13.82
N GLU A 381 -1.02 13.36 14.52
CA GLU A 381 -0.72 14.09 15.75
C GLU A 381 -0.72 15.61 15.55
N GLY A 382 -0.18 16.11 14.43
CA GLY A 382 -0.14 17.54 14.13
C GLY A 382 -1.53 18.15 13.95
N GLU A 383 -2.44 17.43 13.30
CA GLU A 383 -3.85 17.83 13.15
C GLU A 383 -4.56 17.88 14.50
N LEU A 384 -4.40 16.86 15.35
CA LEU A 384 -4.98 16.82 16.68
C LEU A 384 -4.45 17.97 17.55
N ARG A 385 -3.13 18.19 17.58
CA ARG A 385 -2.52 19.30 18.34
C ARG A 385 -3.01 20.67 17.86
N SER A 386 -3.14 20.82 16.54
CA SER A 386 -3.67 22.07 15.95
C SER A 386 -5.12 22.32 16.35
N GLU A 387 -5.97 21.31 16.36
CA GLU A 387 -7.39 21.41 16.74
C GLU A 387 -7.55 21.82 18.21
N VAL A 388 -6.77 21.18 19.11
CA VAL A 388 -6.86 21.48 20.54
C VAL A 388 -5.98 22.66 20.98
N ARG A 389 -5.18 23.23 20.05
CA ARG A 389 -4.23 24.33 20.29
C ARG A 389 -3.20 24.02 21.39
N ASP A 390 -2.75 22.78 21.45
CA ASP A 390 -1.72 22.32 22.40
C ASP A 390 -0.53 21.71 21.65
N LYS A 391 0.58 22.44 21.62
CA LYS A 391 1.81 22.07 20.90
C LYS A 391 2.63 21.01 21.63
N THR A 392 2.66 21.02 22.96
CA THR A 392 3.65 20.30 23.78
C THR A 392 3.06 19.29 24.78
N GLY A 393 1.75 19.35 25.04
CA GLY A 393 1.09 18.48 26.01
C GLY A 393 1.19 17.00 25.67
N ASN A 394 0.95 16.15 26.66
CA ASN A 394 0.96 14.70 26.48
C ASN A 394 -0.12 14.27 25.50
N ILE A 395 0.26 13.62 24.41
CA ILE A 395 -0.63 13.26 23.30
C ILE A 395 -1.75 12.31 23.73
N GLU A 396 -1.50 11.41 24.68
CA GLU A 396 -2.53 10.52 25.21
C GLU A 396 -3.62 11.29 25.96
N LEU A 397 -3.23 12.25 26.81
CA LEU A 397 -4.17 13.09 27.55
C LEU A 397 -4.98 13.98 26.61
N ILE A 398 -4.34 14.56 25.61
CA ILE A 398 -4.99 15.34 24.56
C ILE A 398 -6.02 14.48 23.80
N ALA A 399 -5.62 13.29 23.36
CA ALA A 399 -6.48 12.36 22.63
C ALA A 399 -7.70 11.91 23.46
N LYS A 400 -7.50 11.61 24.76
CA LYS A 400 -8.59 11.26 25.68
C LYS A 400 -9.60 12.39 25.88
N LYS A 401 -9.09 13.64 26.07
CA LYS A 401 -9.94 14.84 26.19
C LYS A 401 -10.73 15.09 24.89
N PHE A 402 -10.07 15.01 23.74
CA PHE A 402 -10.69 15.20 22.43
C PHE A 402 -11.78 14.16 22.17
N LEU A 403 -11.50 12.87 22.43
CA LEU A 403 -12.46 11.77 22.27
C LEU A 403 -13.73 12.02 23.09
N LYS A 404 -13.59 12.37 24.39
CA LYS A 404 -14.73 12.67 25.27
C LYS A 404 -15.54 13.87 24.78
N LYS A 405 -14.86 14.99 24.45
CA LYS A 405 -15.50 16.24 23.99
C LYS A 405 -16.38 15.99 22.76
N ASN A 406 -15.95 15.12 21.83
CA ASN A 406 -16.63 14.88 20.56
C ASN A 406 -17.50 13.60 20.56
N ASN A 407 -17.70 12.94 21.70
CA ASN A 407 -18.50 11.72 21.84
C ASN A 407 -18.11 10.61 20.86
N LEU A 408 -16.80 10.36 20.68
CA LEU A 408 -16.28 9.34 19.78
C LEU A 408 -16.23 7.98 20.48
N LYS A 409 -16.40 6.88 19.72
CA LYS A 409 -16.13 5.53 20.22
C LYS A 409 -14.65 5.19 20.14
N TYR A 410 -13.97 5.65 19.08
CA TYR A 410 -12.55 5.41 18.84
C TYR A 410 -11.89 6.66 18.26
N LEU A 411 -10.68 6.93 18.70
CA LEU A 411 -9.81 7.93 18.11
C LEU A 411 -8.47 7.27 17.78
N VAL A 412 -8.09 7.28 16.50
CA VAL A 412 -6.76 6.84 16.05
C VAL A 412 -5.91 8.07 15.75
N VAL A 413 -4.73 8.14 16.38
CA VAL A 413 -3.76 9.20 16.12
C VAL A 413 -2.50 8.59 15.53
N THR A 414 -2.18 8.95 14.29
CA THR A 414 -0.96 8.51 13.62
C THR A 414 0.20 9.46 13.95
N GLN A 415 1.38 8.88 14.24
CA GLN A 415 2.57 9.61 14.70
C GLN A 415 3.79 9.39 13.79
N GLY A 416 3.55 9.08 12.53
CA GLY A 416 4.59 8.83 11.52
C GLY A 416 5.52 7.68 11.94
N ILE A 417 6.81 7.92 12.01
CA ILE A 417 7.82 6.91 12.39
C ILE A 417 7.69 6.40 13.82
N ASN A 418 6.95 7.11 14.68
CA ASN A 418 6.67 6.69 16.06
C ASN A 418 5.49 5.71 16.14
N GLY A 419 4.78 5.46 15.02
CA GLY A 419 3.66 4.53 14.96
C GLY A 419 2.31 5.18 15.13
N SER A 420 1.42 4.59 15.92
CA SER A 420 0.06 5.08 16.13
C SER A 420 -0.48 4.68 17.49
N ILE A 421 -1.43 5.48 18.00
CA ILE A 421 -2.22 5.15 19.18
C ILE A 421 -3.70 5.12 18.83
N LEU A 422 -4.44 4.29 19.54
CA LEU A 422 -5.90 4.24 19.53
C LEU A 422 -6.40 4.41 20.95
N ILE A 423 -7.36 5.31 21.13
CA ILE A 423 -8.11 5.49 22.38
C ILE A 423 -9.54 5.02 22.14
N ASP A 424 -10.06 4.17 23.02
CA ASP A 424 -11.46 3.72 22.98
C ASP A 424 -12.37 4.56 23.91
N SER A 425 -13.68 4.34 23.83
CA SER A 425 -14.67 5.06 24.66
C SER A 425 -14.53 4.82 26.17
N LYS A 426 -13.84 3.75 26.58
CA LYS A 426 -13.49 3.48 27.98
C LYS A 426 -12.17 4.14 28.38
N LEU A 427 -11.56 4.93 27.50
CA LEU A 427 -10.27 5.60 27.65
C LEU A 427 -9.07 4.64 27.74
N ASN A 428 -9.21 3.40 27.32
CA ASN A 428 -8.08 2.50 27.16
C ASN A 428 -7.21 2.96 26.00
N LYS A 429 -5.90 2.89 26.21
CA LYS A 429 -4.91 3.18 25.17
C LYS A 429 -4.34 1.90 24.59
N TYR A 430 -4.30 1.84 23.28
CA TYR A 430 -3.60 0.83 22.50
C TYR A 430 -2.52 1.52 21.68
N SER A 431 -1.32 0.97 21.64
CA SER A 431 -0.19 1.58 20.92
C SER A 431 0.42 0.54 19.98
N CYS A 432 0.71 0.96 18.75
CA CYS A 432 1.37 0.14 17.75
C CYS A 432 2.60 0.88 17.22
N PRO A 433 3.80 0.28 17.23
CA PRO A 433 4.99 0.90 16.64
C PRO A 433 4.87 0.97 15.12
N SER A 434 5.61 1.88 14.49
CA SER A 434 5.72 1.92 13.03
C SER A 434 6.47 0.68 12.52
N PHE A 435 6.00 0.11 11.40
CA PHE A 435 6.72 -0.94 10.65
C PHE A 435 7.47 -0.38 9.45
N ASN A 436 7.70 0.93 9.42
CA ASN A 436 8.51 1.60 8.41
C ASN A 436 9.36 2.70 9.05
N SER A 437 10.67 2.58 8.95
CA SER A 437 11.61 3.57 9.48
C SER A 437 12.05 4.62 8.46
N LYS A 438 11.91 4.35 7.16
CA LYS A 438 12.37 5.20 6.05
C LYS A 438 11.32 5.26 4.94
N PRO A 439 10.22 6.00 5.12
CA PRO A 439 9.19 6.12 4.09
C PRO A 439 9.73 6.81 2.84
N VAL A 440 9.35 6.32 1.67
CA VAL A 440 9.66 6.92 0.37
C VAL A 440 8.78 8.14 0.14
N ASP A 441 7.48 8.01 0.43
CA ASP A 441 6.52 9.11 0.39
C ASP A 441 5.49 8.96 1.53
N LYS A 442 5.19 10.05 2.23
CA LYS A 442 4.23 10.03 3.35
C LYS A 442 2.77 10.12 2.90
N VAL A 443 2.51 10.31 1.59
CA VAL A 443 1.16 10.45 1.04
C VAL A 443 0.40 9.13 1.12
N GLY A 444 -0.87 9.18 1.54
CA GLY A 444 -1.79 8.04 1.59
C GLY A 444 -1.70 7.14 2.82
N GLY A 445 -0.71 7.33 3.71
CA GLY A 445 -0.59 6.52 4.93
C GLY A 445 -1.80 6.67 5.87
N GLY A 446 -2.27 7.90 6.10
CA GLY A 446 -3.47 8.18 6.90
C GLY A 446 -4.75 7.63 6.25
N ASP A 447 -4.89 7.81 4.92
CA ASP A 447 -6.03 7.32 4.15
C ASP A 447 -6.17 5.79 4.26
N SER A 448 -5.05 5.07 4.16
CA SER A 448 -5.02 3.62 4.30
C SER A 448 -5.35 3.14 5.72
N MET A 449 -4.87 3.84 6.74
CA MET A 449 -5.20 3.57 8.14
C MET A 449 -6.70 3.73 8.37
N LEU A 450 -7.29 4.87 7.97
CA LEU A 450 -8.73 5.11 8.09
C LEU A 450 -9.53 4.02 7.40
N ALA A 451 -9.22 3.72 6.14
CA ALA A 451 -9.94 2.72 5.35
C ALA A 451 -10.06 1.39 6.08
N ILE A 452 -8.93 0.84 6.51
CA ILE A 452 -8.87 -0.51 7.05
C ILE A 452 -9.34 -0.58 8.50
N ILE A 453 -8.93 0.36 9.35
CA ILE A 453 -9.35 0.35 10.77
C ILE A 453 -10.87 0.54 10.89
N SER A 454 -11.50 1.29 9.99
CA SER A 454 -12.96 1.50 9.97
C SER A 454 -13.75 0.17 9.90
N ILE A 455 -13.38 -0.70 8.98
CA ILE A 455 -14.07 -1.99 8.80
C ILE A 455 -13.70 -3.01 9.87
N LEU A 456 -12.49 -2.93 10.42
CA LEU A 456 -12.04 -3.80 11.51
C LEU A 456 -12.77 -3.48 12.82
N LEU A 457 -12.78 -2.20 13.24
CA LEU A 457 -13.42 -1.79 14.50
C LEU A 457 -14.94 -1.90 14.45
N LYS A 458 -15.59 -1.68 13.30
CA LYS A 458 -17.01 -1.96 13.11
C LYS A 458 -17.36 -3.41 13.47
N ASN A 459 -16.50 -4.34 13.14
CA ASN A 459 -16.67 -5.76 13.44
C ASN A 459 -16.07 -6.17 14.80
N LYS A 460 -15.69 -5.23 15.65
CA LYS A 460 -15.22 -5.43 17.03
C LYS A 460 -13.98 -6.31 17.14
N ILE A 461 -13.06 -6.24 16.17
CA ILE A 461 -11.75 -6.88 16.34
C ILE A 461 -10.99 -6.22 17.50
N ASN A 462 -10.07 -6.95 18.11
CA ASN A 462 -9.17 -6.40 19.13
C ASN A 462 -8.47 -5.13 18.57
N PRO A 463 -8.53 -3.97 19.27
CA PRO A 463 -7.96 -2.72 18.80
C PRO A 463 -6.47 -2.79 18.48
N SER A 464 -5.69 -3.60 19.23
CA SER A 464 -4.27 -3.81 18.94
C SER A 464 -4.06 -4.54 17.61
N VAL A 465 -4.91 -5.53 17.27
CA VAL A 465 -4.89 -6.22 15.97
C VAL A 465 -5.30 -5.27 14.85
N ALA A 466 -6.31 -4.42 15.08
CA ALA A 466 -6.71 -3.40 14.10
C ALA A 466 -5.55 -2.43 13.79
N LEU A 467 -4.84 -1.96 14.82
CA LEU A 467 -3.65 -1.11 14.66
C LEU A 467 -2.53 -1.84 13.93
N LEU A 468 -2.27 -3.12 14.24
CA LEU A 468 -1.27 -3.93 13.54
C LEU A 468 -1.55 -3.96 12.04
N ILE A 469 -2.76 -4.39 11.65
CA ILE A 469 -3.14 -4.53 10.24
C ILE A 469 -3.08 -3.17 9.52
N GLY A 470 -3.63 -2.12 10.15
CA GLY A 470 -3.56 -0.76 9.61
C GLY A 470 -2.12 -0.28 9.40
N SER A 471 -1.25 -0.51 10.39
CA SER A 471 0.17 -0.13 10.32
C SER A 471 0.96 -0.90 9.26
N LEU A 472 0.67 -2.18 9.06
CA LEU A 472 1.28 -2.99 7.99
C LEU A 472 0.89 -2.45 6.61
N ILE A 473 -0.38 -2.11 6.41
CA ILE A 473 -0.86 -1.53 5.16
C ILE A 473 -0.25 -0.15 4.93
N ALA A 474 -0.27 0.72 5.94
CA ALA A 474 0.33 2.04 5.85
C ALA A 474 1.83 1.98 5.54
N SER A 475 2.55 1.02 6.12
CA SER A 475 3.96 0.76 5.79
C SER A 475 4.18 0.45 4.32
N ASN A 476 3.33 -0.40 3.72
CA ASN A 476 3.40 -0.73 2.30
C ASN A 476 3.05 0.47 1.41
N VAL A 477 2.08 1.28 1.82
CA VAL A 477 1.67 2.51 1.09
C VAL A 477 2.83 3.50 1.02
N VAL A 478 3.42 3.85 2.16
CA VAL A 478 4.48 4.88 2.23
C VAL A 478 5.83 4.44 1.65
N ASN A 479 5.98 3.17 1.28
CA ASN A 479 7.12 2.65 0.51
C ASN A 479 7.04 2.94 -0.99
N ASN A 480 5.93 3.51 -1.45
CA ASN A 480 5.69 3.86 -2.85
C ASN A 480 5.56 5.37 -3.02
N ILE A 481 5.91 5.89 -4.21
CA ILE A 481 5.67 7.30 -4.53
C ILE A 481 4.18 7.48 -4.83
N GLY A 482 3.56 8.43 -4.15
CA GLY A 482 2.16 8.76 -4.33
C GLY A 482 1.22 7.59 -4.02
N ASN A 483 -0.01 7.68 -4.53
CA ASN A 483 -1.04 6.66 -4.34
C ASN A 483 -0.97 5.53 -5.39
N LYS A 484 0.23 5.12 -5.79
CA LYS A 484 0.46 4.02 -6.74
C LYS A 484 0.01 2.67 -6.18
N TYR A 485 0.12 2.49 -4.87
CA TYR A 485 -0.21 1.25 -4.18
C TYR A 485 -1.60 1.33 -3.53
N SER A 486 -2.38 0.26 -3.67
CA SER A 486 -3.60 0.03 -2.88
C SER A 486 -3.43 -1.24 -2.04
N ALA A 487 -4.05 -1.26 -0.85
CA ALA A 487 -3.95 -2.38 0.06
C ALA A 487 -4.30 -3.72 -0.61
N SER A 488 -3.46 -4.72 -0.42
CA SER A 488 -3.68 -6.07 -0.92
C SER A 488 -3.91 -7.04 0.23
N LYS A 489 -5.01 -7.80 0.16
CA LYS A 489 -5.32 -8.82 1.16
C LYS A 489 -4.27 -9.93 1.19
N VAL A 490 -3.76 -10.33 0.02
CA VAL A 490 -2.70 -11.34 -0.09
C VAL A 490 -1.42 -10.87 0.60
N GLU A 491 -1.04 -9.60 0.43
CA GLU A 491 0.16 -9.07 1.07
C GLU A 491 0.02 -8.97 2.59
N ILE A 492 -1.16 -8.65 3.10
CA ILE A 492 -1.43 -8.65 4.52
C ILE A 492 -1.42 -10.07 5.09
N ASP A 493 -2.00 -11.04 4.38
CA ASP A 493 -1.94 -12.44 4.76
C ASP A 493 -0.49 -12.96 4.85
N LEU A 494 0.35 -12.64 3.85
CA LEU A 494 1.77 -12.97 3.86
C LEU A 494 2.53 -12.27 5.01
N SER A 495 2.19 -11.02 5.30
CA SER A 495 2.80 -10.26 6.40
C SER A 495 2.42 -10.85 7.77
N LEU A 496 1.15 -11.21 7.95
CA LEU A 496 0.68 -11.86 9.17
C LEU A 496 1.28 -13.25 9.32
N GLU A 497 1.32 -14.05 8.27
CA GLU A 497 1.99 -15.35 8.28
C GLU A 497 3.47 -15.24 8.66
N TYR A 498 4.17 -14.25 8.10
CA TYR A 498 5.55 -13.95 8.49
C TYR A 498 5.67 -13.58 9.98
N ILE A 499 4.77 -12.73 10.48
CA ILE A 499 4.78 -12.28 11.88
C ILE A 499 4.48 -13.45 12.83
N PHE A 500 3.53 -14.33 12.51
CA PHE A 500 3.08 -15.39 13.39
C PHE A 500 3.93 -16.67 13.34
N LYS A 501 4.74 -16.85 12.32
CA LYS A 501 5.80 -17.88 12.27
C LYS A 501 6.96 -17.53 13.19
#